data_30d05f67dd35e8256fd5b60b830e125d
#
_entry.id   30d05f67dd35e8256fd5b60b830e125d
#
_cell.length_a   1.000
_cell.length_b   1.000
_cell.length_c   1.000
_cell.angle_alpha   90.00
_cell.angle_beta   90.00
_cell.angle_gamma   90.00
#
_symmetry.space_group_name_H-M   'P 1'
#
loop_
_entity.id
_entity.type
_entity.pdbx_description
1 polymer ?
#
loop_
_entity_poly.entity_id
_entity_poly.type
_entity_poly.pdbx_seq_one_letter_code
_entity_poly.pdbx_strand_id
1 'polypeptide(L)'
;MTAPSGQAALSNARQVHSYPPGYCLKYVRAEAWRIGGLYGSAIDAWHGAVKRHPGDRNPPVGAPMFYSGGQYGHIVVTGDDPQDDDMRGTDMPHSGQVSDGDMDWPVTNWGQTYLGWTEDLNGVDLPLGKDEDEMTGEDWERLRNIVADEVAKVWTKNQDVTKPDGSKDTKSTGQILRETWQRVAKMG
;
A
#
# COMPACT_ATOMS: atom_id res chain seq x y z
N MET A 1 15.51 -11.37 2.17
CA MET A 1 14.51 -10.77 1.28
C MET A 1 13.59 -9.94 2.14
N THR A 2 13.36 -8.70 1.80
CA THR A 2 12.40 -7.84 2.50
C THR A 2 11.02 -8.08 1.90
N ALA A 3 9.97 -8.18 2.72
CA ALA A 3 8.60 -8.27 2.23
C ALA A 3 8.22 -6.98 1.46
N PRO A 4 7.40 -7.05 0.41
CA PRO A 4 6.90 -5.87 -0.29
C PRO A 4 5.99 -5.03 0.62
N SER A 5 5.67 -3.78 0.26
CA SER A 5 4.64 -3.00 0.93
C SER A 5 3.24 -3.62 0.73
N GLY A 6 2.27 -3.21 1.55
CA GLY A 6 0.89 -3.68 1.42
C GLY A 6 0.31 -3.40 0.02
N GLN A 7 0.55 -2.20 -0.52
CA GLN A 7 0.13 -1.83 -1.87
C GLN A 7 0.80 -2.69 -2.94
N ALA A 8 2.10 -2.96 -2.80
CA ALA A 8 2.82 -3.83 -3.72
C ALA A 8 2.34 -5.29 -3.62
N ALA A 9 1.99 -5.76 -2.41
CA ALA A 9 1.42 -7.09 -2.22
C ALA A 9 0.05 -7.23 -2.92
N LEU A 10 -0.83 -6.24 -2.80
CA LEU A 10 -2.10 -6.20 -3.52
C LEU A 10 -1.88 -6.16 -5.04
N SER A 11 -0.96 -5.33 -5.52
CA SER A 11 -0.60 -5.26 -6.94
C SER A 11 -0.11 -6.61 -7.48
N ASN A 12 0.74 -7.32 -6.72
CA ASN A 12 1.17 -8.68 -7.07
C ASN A 12 -0.01 -9.65 -7.10
N ALA A 13 -0.89 -9.60 -6.10
CA ALA A 13 -2.08 -10.44 -6.02
C ALA A 13 -2.99 -10.27 -7.25
N ARG A 14 -3.13 -9.04 -7.75
CA ARG A 14 -3.94 -8.70 -8.93
C ARG A 14 -3.39 -9.24 -10.26
N GLN A 15 -2.12 -9.63 -10.32
CA GLN A 15 -1.55 -10.29 -11.50
C GLN A 15 -2.00 -11.75 -11.66
N VAL A 16 -2.55 -12.35 -10.61
CA VAL A 16 -2.99 -13.75 -10.61
C VAL A 16 -4.51 -13.80 -10.77
N HIS A 17 -5.00 -14.53 -11.77
CA HIS A 17 -6.43 -14.65 -12.08
C HIS A 17 -7.00 -16.06 -11.82
N SER A 18 -6.12 -17.04 -11.64
CA SER A 18 -6.50 -18.40 -11.26
C SER A 18 -5.41 -19.02 -10.37
N TYR A 19 -5.82 -19.85 -9.42
CA TYR A 19 -4.92 -20.55 -8.51
C TYR A 19 -5.49 -21.92 -8.14
N PRO A 20 -4.66 -22.93 -7.86
CA PRO A 20 -5.16 -24.24 -7.48
C PRO A 20 -6.12 -24.17 -6.28
N PRO A 21 -7.29 -24.83 -6.33
CA PRO A 21 -8.27 -24.79 -5.26
C PRO A 21 -7.68 -25.23 -3.91
N GLY A 22 -8.07 -24.52 -2.83
CA GLY A 22 -7.64 -24.83 -1.47
C GLY A 22 -6.23 -24.35 -1.12
N TYR A 23 -5.55 -23.62 -2.00
CA TYR A 23 -4.19 -23.09 -1.74
C TYR A 23 -4.19 -21.59 -1.40
N CYS A 24 -5.24 -21.09 -0.75
CA CYS A 24 -5.38 -19.67 -0.37
C CYS A 24 -4.16 -19.13 0.40
N LEU A 25 -3.65 -19.87 1.40
CA LEU A 25 -2.45 -19.46 2.14
C LEU A 25 -1.21 -19.36 1.22
N LYS A 26 -1.03 -20.33 0.32
CA LYS A 26 0.09 -20.30 -0.62
C LYS A 26 -0.02 -19.12 -1.58
N TYR A 27 -1.23 -18.82 -2.07
CA TYR A 27 -1.49 -17.66 -2.89
C TYR A 27 -1.10 -16.36 -2.17
N VAL A 28 -1.62 -16.11 -0.96
CA VAL A 28 -1.33 -14.87 -0.24
C VAL A 28 0.16 -14.74 0.09
N ARG A 29 0.80 -15.79 0.61
CA ARG A 29 2.21 -15.69 1.00
C ARG A 29 3.18 -15.64 -0.17
N ALA A 30 2.97 -16.46 -1.22
CA ALA A 30 3.94 -16.64 -2.29
C ALA A 30 3.72 -15.66 -3.46
N GLU A 31 2.47 -15.44 -3.84
CA GLU A 31 2.15 -14.58 -4.99
C GLU A 31 2.02 -13.12 -4.55
N ALA A 32 1.21 -12.84 -3.51
CA ALA A 32 1.04 -11.47 -3.04
C ALA A 32 2.28 -10.97 -2.28
N TRP A 33 2.62 -11.61 -1.17
CA TRP A 33 3.67 -11.14 -0.25
C TRP A 33 5.08 -11.62 -0.60
N ARG A 34 5.25 -12.60 -1.49
CA ARG A 34 6.54 -13.16 -1.93
C ARG A 34 7.43 -13.63 -0.79
N ILE A 35 6.82 -14.18 0.26
CA ILE A 35 7.50 -14.70 1.45
C ILE A 35 7.45 -16.23 1.51
N GLY A 36 8.35 -16.80 2.33
CA GLY A 36 8.45 -18.24 2.55
C GLY A 36 7.24 -18.84 3.25
N GLY A 37 7.12 -20.17 3.22
CA GLY A 37 6.10 -20.92 3.95
C GLY A 37 6.59 -21.38 5.31
N LEU A 38 5.73 -21.26 6.34
CA LEU A 38 5.96 -21.83 7.67
C LEU A 38 4.77 -22.71 8.08
N TYR A 39 3.55 -22.31 7.75
CA TYR A 39 2.32 -23.00 8.13
C TYR A 39 1.70 -23.73 6.95
N GLY A 40 0.96 -24.81 7.26
CA GLY A 40 0.28 -25.64 6.25
C GLY A 40 -1.14 -25.18 5.91
N SER A 41 -1.76 -24.36 6.77
CA SER A 41 -3.14 -23.89 6.60
C SER A 41 -3.29 -22.42 7.01
N ALA A 42 -4.37 -21.79 6.55
CA ALA A 42 -4.70 -20.41 6.93
C ALA A 42 -4.98 -20.30 8.44
N ILE A 43 -5.66 -21.30 9.01
CA ILE A 43 -5.97 -21.29 10.44
C ILE A 43 -4.70 -21.44 11.31
N ASP A 44 -3.72 -22.25 10.88
CA ASP A 44 -2.44 -22.36 11.57
C ASP A 44 -1.64 -21.06 11.47
N ALA A 45 -1.67 -20.40 10.30
CA ALA A 45 -1.02 -19.12 10.11
C ALA A 45 -1.66 -18.02 10.99
N TRP A 46 -3.00 -18.02 11.14
CA TRP A 46 -3.69 -17.14 12.09
C TRP A 46 -3.24 -17.36 13.53
N HIS A 47 -3.18 -18.63 13.96
CA HIS A 47 -2.79 -18.95 15.34
C HIS A 47 -1.31 -18.66 15.61
N GLY A 48 -0.46 -18.78 14.60
CA GLY A 48 0.96 -18.51 14.70
C GLY A 48 1.34 -17.04 14.54
N ALA A 49 0.45 -16.19 14.06
CA ALA A 49 0.69 -14.76 13.95
C ALA A 49 0.77 -14.10 15.34
N VAL A 50 1.73 -13.21 15.50
CA VAL A 50 1.98 -12.49 16.77
C VAL A 50 1.22 -11.16 16.81
N LYS A 51 1.12 -10.49 15.68
CA LYS A 51 0.51 -9.16 15.52
C LYS A 51 -0.89 -9.27 14.93
N ARG A 52 -1.82 -9.85 15.70
CA ARG A 52 -3.21 -10.06 15.29
C ARG A 52 -4.10 -8.90 15.72
N HIS A 53 -5.07 -8.56 14.87
CA HIS A 53 -6.15 -7.63 15.12
C HIS A 53 -7.49 -8.37 15.06
N PRO A 54 -7.87 -9.10 16.15
CA PRO A 54 -9.06 -9.93 16.13
C PRO A 54 -10.35 -9.12 16.01
N GLY A 55 -11.18 -9.48 15.03
CA GLY A 55 -12.47 -8.84 14.79
C GLY A 55 -12.41 -7.42 14.23
N ASP A 56 -11.23 -6.84 14.09
CA ASP A 56 -11.06 -5.52 13.48
C ASP A 56 -11.37 -5.60 11.98
N ARG A 57 -12.28 -4.73 11.53
CA ARG A 57 -12.77 -4.68 10.15
C ARG A 57 -12.17 -3.50 9.35
N ASN A 58 -11.11 -2.87 9.87
CA ASN A 58 -10.42 -1.79 9.18
C ASN A 58 -8.96 -2.18 8.85
N PRO A 59 -8.73 -3.28 8.11
CA PRO A 59 -7.38 -3.69 7.75
C PRO A 59 -6.76 -2.68 6.79
N PRO A 60 -5.45 -2.37 6.93
CA PRO A 60 -4.75 -1.59 5.92
C PRO A 60 -4.62 -2.37 4.60
N VAL A 61 -4.43 -1.64 3.50
CA VAL A 61 -4.26 -2.21 2.16
C VAL A 61 -3.20 -3.30 2.15
N GLY A 62 -3.51 -4.42 1.52
CA GLY A 62 -2.63 -5.58 1.40
C GLY A 62 -2.59 -6.49 2.64
N ALA A 63 -3.20 -6.10 3.77
CA ALA A 63 -3.18 -6.92 4.97
C ALA A 63 -3.76 -8.32 4.73
N PRO A 64 -3.18 -9.38 5.30
CA PRO A 64 -3.79 -10.69 5.29
C PRO A 64 -5.02 -10.71 6.20
N MET A 65 -6.18 -11.02 5.65
CA MET A 65 -7.42 -11.22 6.39
C MET A 65 -7.76 -12.70 6.50
N PHE A 66 -8.25 -13.12 7.67
CA PHE A 66 -8.45 -14.52 8.00
C PHE A 66 -9.89 -14.84 8.34
N TYR A 67 -10.31 -16.04 7.93
CA TYR A 67 -11.62 -16.59 8.21
C TYR A 67 -11.47 -18.01 8.77
N SER A 68 -12.27 -18.34 9.78
CA SER A 68 -12.43 -19.71 10.27
C SER A 68 -13.59 -20.38 9.55
N GLY A 69 -13.46 -21.67 9.32
CA GLY A 69 -14.47 -22.52 8.68
C GLY A 69 -13.79 -23.66 7.93
N GLY A 70 -14.41 -24.83 8.00
CA GLY A 70 -13.76 -26.06 7.55
C GLY A 70 -12.48 -26.38 8.34
N GLN A 71 -11.68 -27.31 7.82
CA GLN A 71 -10.48 -27.80 8.51
C GLN A 71 -9.31 -26.81 8.43
N TYR A 72 -9.21 -25.99 7.37
CA TYR A 72 -8.00 -25.23 7.04
C TYR A 72 -8.19 -23.71 7.18
N GLY A 73 -9.44 -23.25 7.38
CA GLY A 73 -9.76 -21.83 7.32
C GLY A 73 -9.56 -21.23 5.93
N HIS A 74 -9.63 -19.91 5.84
CA HIS A 74 -9.38 -19.17 4.61
C HIS A 74 -8.58 -17.89 4.89
N ILE A 75 -7.89 -17.40 3.86
CA ILE A 75 -7.09 -16.17 3.91
C ILE A 75 -7.19 -15.45 2.58
N VAL A 76 -7.28 -14.13 2.65
CA VAL A 76 -7.35 -13.22 1.50
C VAL A 76 -6.41 -12.02 1.72
N VAL A 77 -6.27 -11.18 0.72
CA VAL A 77 -5.53 -9.90 0.79
C VAL A 77 -6.54 -8.76 0.79
N THR A 78 -6.38 -7.79 1.68
CA THR A 78 -7.19 -6.57 1.69
C THR A 78 -7.00 -5.77 0.41
N GLY A 79 -8.08 -5.27 -0.17
CA GLY A 79 -8.11 -4.36 -1.31
C GLY A 79 -7.63 -2.95 -0.98
N ASP A 80 -7.77 -2.04 -1.94
CA ASP A 80 -7.32 -0.65 -1.84
C ASP A 80 -8.45 0.32 -1.43
N ASP A 81 -9.65 -0.19 -1.24
CA ASP A 81 -10.75 0.54 -0.62
C ASP A 81 -11.25 -0.18 0.64
N PRO A 82 -10.60 0.03 1.79
CA PRO A 82 -11.04 -0.58 3.04
C PRO A 82 -12.40 -0.05 3.53
N GLN A 83 -12.94 1.01 2.91
CA GLN A 83 -14.28 1.56 3.21
C GLN A 83 -15.37 0.70 2.57
N ASP A 84 -15.08 0.12 1.40
CA ASP A 84 -16.00 -0.75 0.66
C ASP A 84 -15.78 -2.25 0.98
N ASP A 85 -15.04 -2.57 2.05
CA ASP A 85 -14.74 -3.94 2.47
C ASP A 85 -14.10 -4.79 1.35
N ASP A 86 -13.34 -4.15 0.44
CA ASP A 86 -12.75 -4.80 -0.71
C ASP A 86 -11.65 -5.78 -0.32
N MET A 87 -11.64 -6.94 -0.94
CA MET A 87 -10.62 -7.97 -0.74
C MET A 87 -10.31 -8.70 -2.04
N ARG A 88 -9.15 -9.36 -2.10
CA ARG A 88 -8.79 -10.27 -3.20
C ARG A 88 -8.41 -11.64 -2.68
N GLY A 89 -9.08 -12.67 -3.19
CA GLY A 89 -8.89 -14.04 -2.73
C GLY A 89 -9.06 -15.10 -3.80
N THR A 90 -8.71 -16.34 -3.43
CA THR A 90 -8.90 -17.54 -4.27
C THR A 90 -10.27 -18.15 -4.03
N ASP A 91 -10.68 -18.99 -4.99
CA ASP A 91 -11.93 -19.78 -4.95
C ASP A 91 -13.20 -18.92 -4.93
N MET A 92 -13.11 -17.68 -5.41
CA MET A 92 -14.23 -16.73 -5.49
C MET A 92 -14.44 -16.24 -6.93
N PRO A 93 -15.68 -16.19 -7.42
CA PRO A 93 -16.89 -16.86 -6.92
C PRO A 93 -16.89 -18.36 -7.17
N HIS A 94 -15.93 -18.88 -7.94
CA HIS A 94 -15.82 -20.29 -8.31
C HIS A 94 -14.47 -20.88 -7.92
N SER A 95 -14.46 -22.17 -7.62
CA SER A 95 -13.24 -22.91 -7.25
C SER A 95 -12.12 -22.71 -8.28
N GLY A 96 -10.94 -22.35 -7.82
CA GLY A 96 -9.76 -22.06 -8.65
C GLY A 96 -9.73 -20.69 -9.30
N GLN A 97 -10.77 -19.88 -9.17
CA GLN A 97 -10.76 -18.48 -9.61
C GLN A 97 -10.15 -17.58 -8.55
N VAL A 98 -9.47 -16.53 -8.99
CA VAL A 98 -8.99 -15.44 -8.13
C VAL A 98 -9.67 -14.16 -8.54
N SER A 99 -10.38 -13.52 -7.61
CA SER A 99 -11.13 -12.30 -7.88
C SER A 99 -11.11 -11.35 -6.70
N ASP A 100 -11.50 -10.11 -6.97
CA ASP A 100 -11.89 -9.16 -5.95
C ASP A 100 -13.29 -9.50 -5.45
N GLY A 101 -13.62 -9.13 -4.24
CA GLY A 101 -14.90 -9.37 -3.60
C GLY A 101 -15.06 -8.60 -2.30
N ASP A 102 -16.25 -8.69 -1.75
CA ASP A 102 -16.63 -8.11 -0.47
C ASP A 102 -16.04 -8.94 0.70
N MET A 103 -15.60 -8.28 1.76
CA MET A 103 -15.09 -8.92 2.99
C MET A 103 -16.09 -9.94 3.59
N ASP A 104 -17.38 -9.70 3.45
CA ASP A 104 -18.41 -10.63 3.93
C ASP A 104 -18.71 -11.79 2.97
N TRP A 105 -18.09 -11.81 1.80
CA TRP A 105 -18.35 -12.87 0.81
C TRP A 105 -18.09 -14.29 1.36
N PRO A 106 -16.95 -14.59 2.06
CA PRO A 106 -16.73 -15.91 2.66
C PRO A 106 -17.72 -16.24 3.78
N VAL A 107 -18.17 -15.21 4.52
CA VAL A 107 -19.17 -15.37 5.59
C VAL A 107 -20.51 -15.76 4.97
N THR A 108 -20.96 -15.03 3.96
CA THR A 108 -22.27 -15.17 3.36
C THR A 108 -22.38 -16.44 2.51
N ASN A 109 -21.34 -16.75 1.72
CA ASN A 109 -21.40 -17.83 0.74
C ASN A 109 -20.87 -19.18 1.25
N TRP A 110 -19.96 -19.17 2.22
CA TRP A 110 -19.35 -20.40 2.75
C TRP A 110 -19.67 -20.64 4.24
N GLY A 111 -20.40 -19.73 4.89
CA GLY A 111 -20.70 -19.84 6.32
C GLY A 111 -19.46 -19.73 7.22
N GLN A 112 -18.42 -19.09 6.74
CA GLN A 112 -17.20 -18.86 7.50
C GLN A 112 -17.38 -17.74 8.53
N THR A 113 -16.47 -17.65 9.50
CA THR A 113 -16.45 -16.56 10.46
C THR A 113 -15.21 -15.72 10.25
N TYR A 114 -15.35 -14.41 10.11
CA TYR A 114 -14.23 -13.48 10.06
C TYR A 114 -13.48 -13.49 11.38
N LEU A 115 -12.16 -13.65 11.34
CA LEU A 115 -11.29 -13.69 12.52
C LEU A 115 -10.59 -12.36 12.78
N GLY A 116 -10.32 -11.60 11.75
CA GLY A 116 -9.52 -10.39 11.78
C GLY A 116 -8.38 -10.42 10.78
N TRP A 117 -7.40 -9.56 10.98
CA TRP A 117 -6.22 -9.42 10.12
C TRP A 117 -4.92 -9.40 10.93
N THR A 118 -3.76 -9.44 10.25
CA THR A 118 -2.45 -9.49 10.91
C THR A 118 -1.43 -8.56 10.25
N GLU A 119 -0.47 -8.07 11.06
CA GLU A 119 0.72 -7.33 10.57
C GLU A 119 1.93 -8.26 10.33
N ASP A 120 1.77 -9.54 10.54
CA ASP A 120 2.80 -10.54 10.27
C ASP A 120 2.18 -11.77 9.60
N LEU A 121 2.96 -12.44 8.76
CA LEU A 121 2.54 -13.68 8.13
C LEU A 121 3.73 -14.64 8.05
N ASN A 122 3.54 -15.88 8.47
CA ASN A 122 4.59 -16.91 8.47
C ASN A 122 5.88 -16.47 9.20
N GLY A 123 5.77 -15.69 10.28
CA GLY A 123 6.90 -15.20 11.06
C GLY A 123 7.66 -14.03 10.41
N VAL A 124 7.09 -13.43 9.36
CA VAL A 124 7.64 -12.25 8.68
C VAL A 124 6.76 -11.05 8.98
N ASP A 125 7.33 -9.97 9.51
CA ASP A 125 6.65 -8.70 9.67
C ASP A 125 6.34 -8.08 8.30
N LEU A 126 5.11 -7.62 8.14
CA LEU A 126 4.63 -7.03 6.90
C LEU A 126 4.63 -5.50 7.02
N PRO A 127 5.21 -4.78 6.06
CA PRO A 127 5.21 -3.31 6.07
C PRO A 127 3.85 -2.75 5.61
N LEU A 128 2.82 -2.95 6.44
CA LEU A 128 1.47 -2.42 6.24
C LEU A 128 1.41 -0.94 6.59
N GLY A 129 0.62 -0.18 5.84
CA GLY A 129 0.46 1.27 6.06
C GLY A 129 1.72 2.10 5.81
N LYS A 130 2.75 1.48 5.25
CA LYS A 130 3.88 2.20 4.66
C LYS A 130 3.62 2.26 3.16
N ASP A 131 2.91 3.28 2.73
CA ASP A 131 2.87 3.61 1.33
C ASP A 131 4.31 3.86 0.89
N GLU A 132 4.80 3.09 -0.10
CA GLU A 132 6.11 3.38 -0.72
C GLU A 132 6.08 4.78 -1.36
N ASP A 133 4.88 5.36 -1.49
CA ASP A 133 4.63 6.71 -1.97
C ASP A 133 4.55 7.75 -0.84
N GLU A 134 4.54 7.36 0.44
CA GLU A 134 4.67 8.33 1.53
C GLU A 134 6.12 8.79 1.60
N MET A 135 6.37 9.89 0.87
CA MET A 135 7.68 10.53 0.85
C MET A 135 8.14 10.80 2.28
N THR A 136 9.23 10.18 2.67
CA THR A 136 9.86 10.43 3.97
C THR A 136 10.25 11.92 4.09
N GLY A 137 10.48 12.40 5.31
CA GLY A 137 11.00 13.75 5.47
C GLY A 137 12.29 14.00 4.66
N GLU A 138 13.13 12.97 4.49
CA GLU A 138 14.34 13.03 3.67
C GLU A 138 14.02 13.10 2.17
N ASP A 139 12.99 12.40 1.70
CA ASP A 139 12.55 12.46 0.29
C ASP A 139 11.96 13.84 -0.03
N TRP A 140 11.18 14.42 0.89
CA TRP A 140 10.69 15.79 0.77
C TRP A 140 11.82 16.80 0.71
N GLU A 141 12.85 16.67 1.55
CA GLU A 141 14.04 17.51 1.52
C GLU A 141 14.79 17.38 0.19
N ARG A 142 14.97 16.15 -0.29
CA ARG A 142 15.62 15.86 -1.57
C ARG A 142 14.84 16.46 -2.74
N LEU A 143 13.50 16.31 -2.74
CA LEU A 143 12.65 16.90 -3.79
C LEU A 143 12.71 18.42 -3.76
N ARG A 144 12.66 19.04 -2.57
CA ARG A 144 12.84 20.49 -2.42
C ARG A 144 14.15 20.97 -3.03
N ASN A 145 15.23 20.26 -2.77
CA ASN A 145 16.55 20.63 -3.29
C ASN A 145 16.62 20.50 -4.81
N ILE A 146 16.03 19.43 -5.38
CA ILE A 146 15.94 19.24 -6.84
C ILE A 146 15.12 20.36 -7.49
N VAL A 147 13.94 20.66 -6.92
CA VAL A 147 13.06 21.72 -7.45
C VAL A 147 13.73 23.08 -7.34
N ALA A 148 14.38 23.37 -6.21
CA ALA A 148 15.10 24.62 -6.03
C ALA A 148 16.23 24.80 -7.05
N ASP A 149 16.97 23.73 -7.34
CA ASP A 149 18.09 23.74 -8.29
C ASP A 149 17.58 23.91 -9.73
N GLU A 150 16.51 23.22 -10.13
CA GLU A 150 15.89 23.37 -11.45
C GLU A 150 15.24 24.74 -11.65
N VAL A 151 14.57 25.27 -10.64
CA VAL A 151 14.03 26.63 -10.67
C VAL A 151 15.17 27.66 -10.79
N ALA A 152 16.26 27.48 -10.05
CA ALA A 152 17.42 28.37 -10.16
C ALA A 152 18.04 28.34 -11.58
N LYS A 153 18.13 27.16 -12.21
CA LYS A 153 18.63 27.02 -13.59
C LYS A 153 17.72 27.72 -14.61
N VAL A 154 16.41 27.61 -14.48
CA VAL A 154 15.45 28.30 -15.37
C VAL A 154 15.53 29.81 -15.20
N TRP A 155 15.66 30.30 -13.97
CA TRP A 155 15.76 31.74 -13.66
C TRP A 155 17.07 32.34 -14.16
N THR A 156 18.21 31.65 -14.00
CA THR A 156 19.50 32.15 -14.51
C THR A 156 19.52 32.26 -16.03
N LYS A 157 18.75 31.42 -16.74
CA LYS A 157 18.58 31.47 -18.20
C LYS A 157 17.69 32.64 -18.68
N ASN A 158 16.80 33.16 -17.85
CA ASN A 158 15.80 34.18 -18.19
C ASN A 158 16.12 35.59 -17.64
N GLN A 159 17.36 35.84 -17.21
CA GLN A 159 17.74 37.14 -16.63
C GLN A 159 17.83 38.30 -17.61
N ASP A 160 17.52 38.08 -18.91
CA ASP A 160 17.50 39.14 -19.91
C ASP A 160 16.09 39.71 -20.19
N VAL A 161 15.11 39.48 -19.30
CA VAL A 161 13.77 40.05 -19.45
C VAL A 161 13.80 41.51 -18.96
N THR A 162 14.06 42.44 -19.87
CA THR A 162 13.83 43.86 -19.65
C THR A 162 12.32 44.11 -19.59
N LYS A 163 11.84 44.78 -18.54
CA LYS A 163 10.45 45.20 -18.44
C LYS A 163 10.07 46.12 -19.63
N PRO A 164 8.81 46.18 -20.00
CA PRO A 164 8.38 47.06 -21.11
C PRO A 164 8.72 48.55 -20.91
N ASP A 165 9.00 48.97 -19.67
CA ASP A 165 9.41 50.34 -19.32
C ASP A 165 10.97 50.52 -19.33
N GLY A 166 11.73 49.51 -19.75
CA GLY A 166 13.18 49.58 -19.81
C GLY A 166 13.90 49.42 -18.46
N SER A 167 13.20 49.24 -17.36
CA SER A 167 13.82 49.06 -16.04
C SER A 167 14.21 47.60 -15.77
N LYS A 168 15.34 47.40 -15.06
CA LYS A 168 15.77 46.05 -14.58
C LYS A 168 15.17 45.80 -13.21
N ASP A 169 14.60 44.61 -13.02
CA ASP A 169 14.13 44.20 -11.69
C ASP A 169 15.34 44.00 -10.76
N THR A 170 15.39 44.77 -9.68
CA THR A 170 16.53 44.77 -8.75
C THR A 170 16.44 43.70 -7.65
N LYS A 171 15.35 42.92 -7.63
CA LYS A 171 15.26 41.82 -6.68
C LYS A 171 16.12 40.64 -7.15
N SER A 172 17.04 40.20 -6.29
CA SER A 172 17.80 39.00 -6.60
C SER A 172 16.88 37.76 -6.62
N THR A 173 17.19 36.81 -7.49
CA THR A 173 16.45 35.53 -7.60
C THR A 173 16.22 34.86 -6.23
N GLY A 174 17.22 34.97 -5.34
CA GLY A 174 17.12 34.46 -3.98
C GLY A 174 16.09 35.15 -3.07
N GLN A 175 15.81 36.44 -3.32
CA GLN A 175 14.78 37.16 -2.57
C GLN A 175 13.38 36.76 -3.01
N ILE A 176 13.15 36.60 -4.32
CA ILE A 176 11.87 36.18 -4.86
C ILE A 176 11.54 34.76 -4.44
N LEU A 177 12.49 33.82 -4.52
CA LEU A 177 12.32 32.47 -4.04
C LEU A 177 11.97 32.43 -2.55
N ARG A 178 12.66 33.19 -1.72
CA ARG A 178 12.41 33.26 -0.29
C ARG A 178 11.03 33.80 0.07
N GLU A 179 10.58 34.84 -0.64
CA GLU A 179 9.24 35.41 -0.46
C GLU A 179 8.14 34.42 -0.91
N THR A 180 8.35 33.69 -2.00
CA THR A 180 7.44 32.65 -2.51
C THR A 180 7.35 31.50 -1.51
N TRP A 181 8.47 31.01 -0.99
CA TRP A 181 8.48 29.94 0.02
C TRP A 181 7.79 30.35 1.32
N GLN A 182 7.97 31.61 1.78
CA GLN A 182 7.27 32.11 2.96
C GLN A 182 5.75 32.20 2.78
N ARG A 183 5.28 32.40 1.55
CA ARG A 183 3.84 32.36 1.25
C ARG A 183 3.28 30.94 1.25
N VAL A 184 3.98 30.00 0.63
CA VAL A 184 3.57 28.57 0.57
C VAL A 184 3.56 27.96 1.97
N ALA A 185 4.57 28.26 2.81
CA ALA A 185 4.65 27.76 4.18
C ALA A 185 3.55 28.30 5.13
N LYS A 186 2.83 29.39 4.74
CA LYS A 186 1.70 29.93 5.50
C LYS A 186 0.33 29.41 5.04
N MET A 187 0.30 28.62 3.99
CA MET A 187 -0.94 28.07 3.42
C MET A 187 -1.20 26.61 3.84
N GLY A 188 -0.31 25.97 4.60
CA GLY A 188 -0.43 24.67 5.27
C GLY A 188 -0.42 24.86 6.78
#